data_e16cee94b975b823d494bcccc2121efd
#
_entry.id   e16cee94b975b823d494bcccc2121efd
#
_cell.length_a   1.000
_cell.length_b   1.000
_cell.length_c   1.000
_cell.angle_alpha   90.00
_cell.angle_beta   90.00
_cell.angle_gamma   90.00
#
_symmetry.space_group_name_H-M   'P 1'
#
loop_
_entity.id
_entity.type
_entity.pdbx_description
1 polymer ?
#
loop_
_entity_poly.entity_id
_entity_poly.type
_entity_poly.pdbx_seq_one_letter_code
_entity_poly.pdbx_strand_id
1 'polypeptide(L)'
;MSRILIATSPEKGHLNPMIGVAQWLRRQGHTVGWLCIPEPAPQLERLGVEVLHLPRPESPAPTLETNGEALARLVLDEVALGKWIRGLLLDAVPALLEPVREEVRRFRPDVMALDGMQYAAVLAAHEERIPWAGVSSALSLLEPMDDYGLRRNVRALAADRQALFASHGFDARFRNCECLSPRLNIIFATEEFLGPDAGLPPATHLVGPSIPPEARGDEVDFPWERLSAKQPVVYVSFGSQISWQPDLFRTLTEAAAPLGVTVALSAGELAGTDFARSLPGDVVAVPYAPQRQLLTRASAFVSHGGANSVMEAMTAGVPMLQLPVCNDQPIQAHFLTKSGAGLVLEPRTLTVEACRAALRQLLEPGTPLRRKVAAISASYQSHDGAKEAAERIAGLAA
;
A
#
# COMPACT_ATOMS: atom_id res chain seq x y z
N MET A 1 -3.07 -27.59 12.03
CA MET A 1 -3.84 -27.00 10.91
C MET A 1 -4.90 -26.10 11.50
N SER A 2 -4.95 -24.85 11.09
CA SER A 2 -5.87 -23.85 11.66
C SER A 2 -6.69 -23.21 10.55
N ARG A 3 -7.85 -22.66 10.91
CA ARG A 3 -8.70 -21.84 10.04
C ARG A 3 -8.37 -20.38 10.28
N ILE A 4 -7.89 -19.70 9.26
CA ILE A 4 -7.40 -18.32 9.36
C ILE A 4 -8.25 -17.44 8.46
N LEU A 5 -8.84 -16.38 9.05
CA LEU A 5 -9.69 -15.45 8.34
C LEU A 5 -8.96 -14.12 8.14
N ILE A 6 -8.83 -13.70 6.90
CA ILE A 6 -8.22 -12.43 6.52
C ILE A 6 -9.32 -11.39 6.25
N ALA A 7 -9.12 -10.16 6.71
CA ALA A 7 -9.95 -9.02 6.31
C ALA A 7 -9.08 -7.79 6.06
N THR A 8 -9.16 -7.28 4.83
CA THR A 8 -8.45 -6.07 4.40
C THR A 8 -9.40 -5.13 3.66
N SER A 9 -8.99 -3.88 3.53
CA SER A 9 -9.58 -3.00 2.53
C SER A 9 -9.37 -3.59 1.11
N PRO A 10 -10.30 -3.31 0.19
CA PRO A 10 -10.25 -3.88 -1.17
C PRO A 10 -9.17 -3.24 -2.06
N GLU A 11 -8.63 -2.09 -1.66
CA GLU A 11 -7.61 -1.40 -2.41
C GLU A 11 -6.32 -2.22 -2.50
N LYS A 12 -5.67 -2.19 -3.66
CA LYS A 12 -4.41 -2.91 -3.90
C LYS A 12 -3.31 -2.60 -2.88
N GLY A 13 -3.35 -1.40 -2.28
CA GLY A 13 -2.44 -1.01 -1.20
C GLY A 13 -2.52 -1.95 0.02
N HIS A 14 -3.72 -2.34 0.39
CA HIS A 14 -4.02 -3.21 1.53
C HIS A 14 -4.07 -4.69 1.17
N LEU A 15 -4.59 -5.00 -0.02
CA LEU A 15 -4.77 -6.36 -0.50
C LEU A 15 -3.42 -7.06 -0.79
N ASN A 16 -2.55 -6.41 -1.57
CA ASN A 16 -1.34 -7.01 -2.11
C ASN A 16 -0.38 -7.58 -1.05
N PRO A 17 -0.10 -6.90 0.08
CA PRO A 17 0.77 -7.47 1.11
C PRO A 17 0.22 -8.77 1.70
N MET A 18 -1.10 -8.88 1.80
CA MET A 18 -1.74 -10.05 2.38
C MET A 18 -1.85 -11.24 1.42
N ILE A 19 -1.72 -11.04 0.11
CA ILE A 19 -1.69 -12.14 -0.87
C ILE A 19 -0.52 -13.08 -0.58
N GLY A 20 0.68 -12.56 -0.36
CA GLY A 20 1.85 -13.38 -0.02
C GLY A 20 1.66 -14.15 1.29
N VAL A 21 1.08 -13.51 2.29
CA VAL A 21 0.73 -14.14 3.57
C VAL A 21 -0.26 -15.28 3.37
N ALA A 22 -1.33 -15.06 2.60
CA ALA A 22 -2.33 -16.07 2.31
C ALA A 22 -1.74 -17.28 1.55
N GLN A 23 -0.86 -17.04 0.58
CA GLN A 23 -0.16 -18.08 -0.15
C GLN A 23 0.72 -18.94 0.78
N TRP A 24 1.45 -18.32 1.70
CA TRP A 24 2.25 -19.05 2.69
C TRP A 24 1.39 -19.85 3.68
N LEU A 25 0.33 -19.27 4.22
CA LEU A 25 -0.61 -19.98 5.10
C LEU A 25 -1.17 -21.23 4.44
N ARG A 26 -1.56 -21.13 3.17
CA ARG A 26 -2.06 -22.28 2.40
C ARG A 26 -0.98 -23.33 2.15
N ARG A 27 0.25 -22.93 1.82
CA ARG A 27 1.39 -23.85 1.66
C ARG A 27 1.71 -24.61 2.95
N GLN A 28 1.45 -23.99 4.10
CA GLN A 28 1.62 -24.60 5.42
C GLN A 28 0.43 -25.48 5.83
N GLY A 29 -0.58 -25.63 4.95
CA GLY A 29 -1.74 -26.51 5.15
C GLY A 29 -2.88 -25.89 5.97
N HIS A 30 -2.87 -24.57 6.20
CA HIS A 30 -3.99 -23.88 6.84
C HIS A 30 -5.16 -23.67 5.86
N THR A 31 -6.39 -23.65 6.39
CA THR A 31 -7.57 -23.19 5.66
C THR A 31 -7.65 -21.68 5.75
N VAL A 32 -7.64 -21.00 4.61
CA VAL A 32 -7.66 -19.53 4.55
C VAL A 32 -8.99 -19.06 3.97
N GLY A 33 -9.70 -18.24 4.75
CA GLY A 33 -10.85 -17.46 4.31
C GLY A 33 -10.48 -15.99 4.14
N TRP A 34 -11.22 -15.28 3.29
CA TRP A 34 -11.02 -13.85 3.08
C TRP A 34 -12.36 -13.13 3.00
N LEU A 35 -12.61 -12.23 3.96
CA LEU A 35 -13.76 -11.32 3.94
C LEU A 35 -13.53 -10.26 2.88
N CYS A 36 -14.40 -10.16 1.89
CA CYS A 36 -14.30 -9.13 0.87
C CYS A 36 -15.64 -8.71 0.26
N ILE A 37 -15.71 -7.48 -0.21
CA ILE A 37 -16.73 -7.01 -1.13
C ILE A 37 -16.49 -7.63 -2.53
N PRO A 38 -17.47 -7.57 -3.47
CA PRO A 38 -17.39 -8.33 -4.72
C PRO A 38 -16.19 -8.09 -5.63
N GLU A 39 -15.62 -6.88 -5.63
CA GLU A 39 -14.62 -6.47 -6.62
C GLU A 39 -13.32 -7.28 -6.61
N PRO A 40 -12.65 -7.53 -5.45
CA PRO A 40 -11.43 -8.33 -5.42
C PRO A 40 -11.67 -9.84 -5.46
N ALA A 41 -12.93 -10.29 -5.32
CA ALA A 41 -13.26 -11.71 -5.23
C ALA A 41 -12.66 -12.57 -6.35
N PRO A 42 -12.73 -12.19 -7.65
CA PRO A 42 -12.17 -13.01 -8.73
C PRO A 42 -10.65 -13.20 -8.63
N GLN A 43 -9.93 -12.22 -8.09
CA GLN A 43 -8.49 -12.34 -7.84
C GLN A 43 -8.23 -13.29 -6.67
N LEU A 44 -8.98 -13.17 -5.59
CA LEU A 44 -8.83 -14.01 -4.39
C LEU A 44 -9.20 -15.48 -4.66
N GLU A 45 -10.25 -15.72 -5.43
CA GLU A 45 -10.65 -17.08 -5.85
C GLU A 45 -9.52 -17.80 -6.61
N ARG A 46 -8.80 -17.08 -7.50
CA ARG A 46 -7.64 -17.62 -8.21
C ARG A 46 -6.48 -18.02 -7.27
N LEU A 47 -6.38 -17.38 -6.11
CA LEU A 47 -5.42 -17.78 -5.08
C LEU A 47 -5.86 -19.05 -4.32
N GLY A 48 -7.09 -19.52 -4.54
CA GLY A 48 -7.66 -20.70 -3.88
C GLY A 48 -7.96 -20.50 -2.40
N VAL A 49 -8.24 -19.27 -1.98
CA VAL A 49 -8.80 -18.97 -0.65
C VAL A 49 -10.33 -19.07 -0.69
N GLU A 50 -10.95 -19.34 0.45
CA GLU A 50 -12.41 -19.30 0.57
C GLU A 50 -12.86 -17.85 0.66
N VAL A 51 -13.56 -17.37 -0.37
CA VAL A 51 -14.06 -16.00 -0.39
C VAL A 51 -15.37 -15.89 0.38
N LEU A 52 -15.41 -15.02 1.39
CA LEU A 52 -16.58 -14.72 2.19
C LEU A 52 -17.11 -13.34 1.78
N HIS A 53 -18.27 -13.34 1.14
CA HIS A 53 -18.81 -12.15 0.50
C HIS A 53 -19.52 -11.23 1.49
N LEU A 54 -19.07 -9.97 1.54
CA LEU A 54 -19.73 -8.90 2.26
C LEU A 54 -20.57 -8.05 1.30
N PRO A 55 -21.70 -7.51 1.77
CA PRO A 55 -22.45 -6.54 0.98
C PRO A 55 -21.59 -5.28 0.75
N ARG A 56 -21.81 -4.62 -0.38
CA ARG A 56 -21.25 -3.30 -0.60
C ARG A 56 -21.98 -2.31 0.32
N PRO A 57 -21.30 -1.59 1.21
CA PRO A 57 -21.95 -0.56 1.99
C PRO A 57 -22.48 0.54 1.06
N GLU A 58 -23.70 1.01 1.30
CA GLU A 58 -24.23 2.21 0.67
C GLU A 58 -23.43 3.41 1.20
N SER A 59 -22.39 3.78 0.51
CA SER A 59 -21.57 4.93 0.85
C SER A 59 -21.64 5.96 -0.27
N PRO A 60 -21.78 7.26 0.04
CA PRO A 60 -21.55 8.32 -0.94
C PRO A 60 -20.07 8.48 -1.27
N ALA A 61 -19.20 7.70 -0.64
CA ALA A 61 -17.77 7.70 -0.93
C ALA A 61 -17.50 7.14 -2.32
N PRO A 62 -16.46 7.63 -3.02
CA PRO A 62 -16.00 7.02 -4.25
C PRO A 62 -15.70 5.54 -4.00
N THR A 63 -16.33 4.70 -4.79
CA THR A 63 -16.04 3.27 -4.80
C THR A 63 -14.69 3.02 -5.51
N LEU A 64 -14.22 1.78 -5.52
CA LEU A 64 -13.08 1.37 -6.36
C LEU A 64 -13.29 1.72 -7.85
N GLU A 65 -14.54 1.88 -8.28
CA GLU A 65 -14.92 2.36 -9.61
C GLU A 65 -14.68 3.86 -9.77
N THR A 66 -14.59 4.62 -8.67
CA THR A 66 -14.29 6.05 -8.67
C THR A 66 -12.77 6.24 -8.51
N ASN A 67 -12.03 5.81 -9.50
CA ASN A 67 -10.58 6.02 -9.61
C ASN A 67 -10.31 7.10 -10.67
N GLY A 68 -9.06 7.33 -10.98
CA GLY A 68 -8.67 8.31 -12.02
C GLY A 68 -8.96 9.75 -11.60
N GLU A 69 -9.58 10.52 -12.50
CA GLU A 69 -9.77 11.96 -12.30
C GLU A 69 -10.66 12.30 -11.09
N ALA A 70 -11.74 11.55 -10.88
CA ALA A 70 -12.67 11.80 -9.79
C ALA A 70 -12.00 11.66 -8.41
N LEU A 71 -11.20 10.63 -8.21
CA LEU A 71 -10.45 10.44 -6.97
C LEU A 71 -9.32 11.48 -6.81
N ALA A 72 -8.62 11.81 -7.89
CA ALA A 72 -7.60 12.85 -7.87
C ALA A 72 -8.17 14.21 -7.43
N ARG A 73 -9.38 14.55 -7.84
CA ARG A 73 -10.09 15.76 -7.39
C ARG A 73 -10.53 15.67 -5.93
N LEU A 74 -11.06 14.51 -5.52
CA LEU A 74 -11.54 14.31 -4.14
C LEU A 74 -10.42 14.49 -3.11
N VAL A 75 -9.23 13.95 -3.36
CA VAL A 75 -8.10 14.05 -2.41
C VAL A 75 -7.54 15.47 -2.28
N LEU A 76 -7.88 16.37 -3.20
CA LEU A 76 -7.52 17.79 -3.14
C LEU A 76 -8.52 18.63 -2.34
N ASP A 77 -9.74 18.10 -2.12
CA ASP A 77 -10.80 18.76 -1.32
C ASP A 77 -10.76 18.18 0.10
N GLU A 78 -10.25 18.97 1.06
CA GLU A 78 -10.12 18.54 2.46
C GLU A 78 -11.47 18.16 3.10
N VAL A 79 -12.57 18.81 2.73
CA VAL A 79 -13.91 18.52 3.27
C VAL A 79 -14.44 17.20 2.69
N ALA A 80 -14.32 17.02 1.37
CA ALA A 80 -14.71 15.79 0.71
C ALA A 80 -13.88 14.60 1.19
N LEU A 81 -12.57 14.79 1.33
CA LEU A 81 -11.65 13.78 1.88
C LEU A 81 -12.04 13.40 3.33
N GLY A 82 -12.34 14.38 4.17
CA GLY A 82 -12.77 14.12 5.54
C GLY A 82 -14.06 13.31 5.63
N LYS A 83 -15.05 13.61 4.79
CA LYS A 83 -16.30 12.84 4.67
C LYS A 83 -16.03 11.41 4.18
N TRP A 84 -15.17 11.26 3.19
CA TRP A 84 -14.81 9.94 2.67
C TRP A 84 -14.11 9.07 3.73
N ILE A 85 -13.14 9.63 4.45
CA ILE A 85 -12.44 8.94 5.55
C ILE A 85 -13.43 8.54 6.65
N ARG A 86 -14.37 9.43 7.03
CA ARG A 86 -15.41 9.12 8.00
C ARG A 86 -16.31 7.98 7.51
N GLY A 87 -16.76 8.06 6.26
CA GLY A 87 -17.58 7.03 5.63
C GLY A 87 -16.90 5.66 5.67
N LEU A 88 -15.61 5.62 5.31
CA LEU A 88 -14.82 4.40 5.29
C LEU A 88 -14.60 3.79 6.69
N LEU A 89 -14.27 4.62 7.68
CA LEU A 89 -13.85 4.15 9.00
C LEU A 89 -15.02 3.96 9.98
N LEU A 90 -16.06 4.79 9.92
CA LEU A 90 -17.12 4.83 10.92
C LEU A 90 -18.49 4.51 10.35
N ASP A 91 -18.91 5.24 9.31
CA ASP A 91 -20.31 5.21 8.89
C ASP A 91 -20.68 3.89 8.20
N ALA A 92 -19.70 3.16 7.63
CA ALA A 92 -19.91 1.82 7.07
C ALA A 92 -20.04 0.72 8.12
N VAL A 93 -19.55 0.93 9.36
CA VAL A 93 -19.48 -0.12 10.39
C VAL A 93 -20.85 -0.69 10.76
N PRO A 94 -21.90 0.11 11.03
CA PRO A 94 -23.21 -0.43 11.37
C PRO A 94 -23.81 -1.36 10.31
N ALA A 95 -23.58 -1.05 9.02
CA ALA A 95 -24.09 -1.86 7.92
C ALA A 95 -23.28 -3.16 7.70
N LEU A 96 -21.98 -3.14 8.03
CA LEU A 96 -21.09 -4.28 7.80
C LEU A 96 -20.98 -5.22 9.01
N LEU A 97 -21.26 -4.77 10.22
CA LEU A 97 -20.93 -5.51 11.44
C LEU A 97 -21.68 -6.85 11.51
N GLU A 98 -22.99 -6.87 11.27
CA GLU A 98 -23.74 -8.14 11.32
C GLU A 98 -23.38 -9.09 10.15
N PRO A 99 -23.29 -8.64 8.89
CA PRO A 99 -22.75 -9.48 7.82
C PRO A 99 -21.36 -10.07 8.13
N VAL A 100 -20.48 -9.30 8.73
CA VAL A 100 -19.15 -9.80 9.14
C VAL A 100 -19.29 -10.88 10.23
N ARG A 101 -20.15 -10.66 11.25
CA ARG A 101 -20.39 -11.65 12.31
C ARG A 101 -20.95 -12.96 11.75
N GLU A 102 -21.91 -12.89 10.85
CA GLU A 102 -22.48 -14.08 10.19
C GLU A 102 -21.38 -14.87 9.48
N GLU A 103 -20.54 -14.23 8.70
CA GLU A 103 -19.44 -14.88 8.00
C GLU A 103 -18.37 -15.43 8.96
N VAL A 104 -18.04 -14.73 10.03
CA VAL A 104 -17.11 -15.19 11.06
C VAL A 104 -17.67 -16.45 11.76
N ARG A 105 -18.96 -16.46 12.15
CA ARG A 105 -19.61 -17.63 12.76
C ARG A 105 -19.71 -18.81 11.79
N ARG A 106 -19.94 -18.54 10.51
CA ARG A 106 -19.98 -19.55 9.45
C ARG A 106 -18.62 -20.17 9.22
N PHE A 107 -17.60 -19.35 9.06
CA PHE A 107 -16.23 -19.81 8.79
C PHE A 107 -15.56 -20.40 10.03
N ARG A 108 -15.89 -19.95 11.23
CA ARG A 108 -15.30 -20.37 12.51
C ARG A 108 -13.78 -20.32 12.51
N PRO A 109 -13.17 -19.15 12.39
CA PRO A 109 -11.72 -19.01 12.38
C PRO A 109 -11.13 -19.28 13.76
N ASP A 110 -9.96 -19.92 13.80
CA ASP A 110 -9.14 -20.04 15.00
C ASP A 110 -8.38 -18.74 15.30
N VAL A 111 -8.09 -17.97 14.25
CA VAL A 111 -7.41 -16.66 14.33
C VAL A 111 -7.82 -15.78 13.14
N MET A 112 -7.81 -14.46 13.34
CA MET A 112 -8.04 -13.50 12.28
C MET A 112 -6.79 -12.66 12.01
N ALA A 113 -6.54 -12.34 10.74
CA ALA A 113 -5.51 -11.39 10.29
C ALA A 113 -6.20 -10.17 9.70
N LEU A 114 -6.16 -9.06 10.41
CA LEU A 114 -7.00 -7.90 10.14
C LEU A 114 -6.15 -6.68 9.80
N ASP A 115 -6.50 -6.02 8.73
CA ASP A 115 -6.14 -4.62 8.58
C ASP A 115 -6.81 -3.83 9.70
N GLY A 116 -6.02 -3.10 10.48
CA GLY A 116 -6.50 -2.35 11.64
C GLY A 116 -7.57 -1.28 11.33
N MET A 117 -7.79 -0.98 10.06
CA MET A 117 -8.86 -0.07 9.59
C MET A 117 -10.21 -0.80 9.37
N GLN A 118 -10.24 -2.13 9.36
CA GLN A 118 -11.46 -2.93 9.19
C GLN A 118 -12.23 -3.04 10.51
N TYR A 119 -12.79 -1.93 11.00
CA TYR A 119 -13.40 -1.83 12.34
C TYR A 119 -14.52 -2.84 12.57
N ALA A 120 -15.35 -3.13 11.58
CA ALA A 120 -16.38 -4.16 11.71
C ALA A 120 -15.76 -5.54 11.99
N ALA A 121 -14.68 -5.90 11.30
CA ALA A 121 -14.00 -7.17 11.52
C ALA A 121 -13.24 -7.21 12.86
N VAL A 122 -12.66 -6.08 13.28
CA VAL A 122 -12.01 -5.96 14.61
C VAL A 122 -13.04 -6.11 15.73
N LEU A 123 -14.20 -5.48 15.62
CA LEU A 123 -15.29 -5.60 16.59
C LEU A 123 -15.84 -7.03 16.63
N ALA A 124 -16.05 -7.66 15.49
CA ALA A 124 -16.50 -9.05 15.41
C ALA A 124 -15.49 -10.01 16.07
N ALA A 125 -14.19 -9.83 15.82
CA ALA A 125 -13.14 -10.62 16.47
C ALA A 125 -13.15 -10.45 17.99
N HIS A 126 -13.36 -9.20 18.49
CA HIS A 126 -13.45 -8.92 19.93
C HIS A 126 -14.65 -9.62 20.55
N GLU A 127 -15.84 -9.47 19.99
CA GLU A 127 -17.09 -10.00 20.53
C GLU A 127 -17.15 -11.53 20.50
N GLU A 128 -16.65 -12.15 19.43
CA GLU A 128 -16.54 -13.62 19.30
C GLU A 128 -15.32 -14.17 20.03
N ARG A 129 -14.51 -13.34 20.69
CA ARG A 129 -13.29 -13.68 21.46
C ARG A 129 -12.26 -14.45 20.63
N ILE A 130 -12.18 -14.15 19.34
CA ILE A 130 -11.21 -14.75 18.43
C ILE A 130 -9.90 -13.97 18.52
N PRO A 131 -8.75 -14.64 18.73
CA PRO A 131 -7.45 -13.97 18.68
C PRO A 131 -7.21 -13.40 17.28
N TRP A 132 -6.61 -12.21 17.22
CA TRP A 132 -6.34 -11.59 15.94
C TRP A 132 -4.99 -10.89 15.91
N ALA A 133 -4.41 -10.83 14.72
CA ALA A 133 -3.23 -10.05 14.39
C ALA A 133 -3.64 -8.78 13.64
N GLY A 134 -3.17 -7.63 14.07
CA GLY A 134 -3.22 -6.40 13.29
C GLY A 134 -2.14 -6.44 12.20
N VAL A 135 -2.51 -6.22 10.96
CA VAL A 135 -1.56 -6.17 9.85
C VAL A 135 -1.62 -4.80 9.21
N SER A 136 -0.54 -4.03 9.39
CA SER A 136 -0.42 -2.72 8.77
C SER A 136 0.16 -2.86 7.36
N SER A 137 -0.64 -2.50 6.37
CA SER A 137 -0.21 -2.46 4.97
C SER A 137 0.65 -1.24 4.64
N ALA A 138 0.72 -0.29 5.59
CA ALA A 138 1.49 0.94 5.49
C ALA A 138 2.40 1.10 6.71
N LEU A 139 2.94 2.28 6.94
CA LEU A 139 3.70 2.61 8.16
C LEU A 139 2.86 3.43 9.14
N SER A 140 1.54 3.33 9.06
CA SER A 140 0.59 4.14 9.87
C SER A 140 0.68 3.85 11.36
N LEU A 141 1.18 2.68 11.75
CA LEU A 141 1.43 2.33 13.15
C LEU A 141 2.61 3.09 13.75
N LEU A 142 3.47 3.69 12.94
CA LEU A 142 4.64 4.42 13.41
C LEU A 142 4.29 5.88 13.69
N GLU A 143 4.84 6.41 14.77
CA GLU A 143 4.88 7.85 14.94
C GLU A 143 6.05 8.39 14.13
N PRO A 144 5.91 9.36 13.46
CA PRO A 144 5.98 10.74 13.80
C PRO A 144 4.86 11.48 13.25
N MET A 145 4.39 12.71 13.73
CA MET A 145 4.73 13.24 12.60
C MET A 145 3.95 14.45 12.41
N ASP A 146 4.42 15.22 11.52
CA ASP A 146 3.88 16.46 11.03
C ASP A 146 2.38 16.35 10.73
N ASP A 147 1.65 17.44 10.87
CA ASP A 147 0.21 17.52 10.73
C ASP A 147 -0.15 17.61 9.22
N TYR A 148 -0.43 16.47 8.59
CA TYR A 148 -0.87 16.42 7.19
C TYR A 148 -2.35 16.02 7.07
N GLY A 149 -2.96 16.24 5.89
CA GLY A 149 -4.42 16.18 5.69
C GLY A 149 -5.10 14.91 6.21
N LEU A 150 -4.63 13.73 5.86
CA LEU A 150 -5.20 12.46 6.38
C LEU A 150 -5.17 12.42 7.90
N ARG A 151 -4.04 12.77 8.52
CA ARG A 151 -3.87 12.72 9.97
C ARG A 151 -4.78 13.69 10.70
N ARG A 152 -4.99 14.91 10.18
CA ARG A 152 -5.97 15.86 10.74
C ARG A 152 -7.37 15.28 10.72
N ASN A 153 -7.78 14.71 9.60
CA ASN A 153 -9.10 14.08 9.44
C ASN A 153 -9.28 12.89 10.38
N VAL A 154 -8.30 12.00 10.47
CA VAL A 154 -8.33 10.84 11.38
C VAL A 154 -8.38 11.28 12.86
N ARG A 155 -7.63 12.33 13.22
CA ARG A 155 -7.63 12.89 14.58
C ARG A 155 -8.99 13.50 14.93
N ALA A 156 -9.64 14.16 13.99
CA ALA A 156 -10.99 14.72 14.18
C ALA A 156 -12.03 13.61 14.49
N LEU A 157 -11.81 12.38 14.03
CA LEU A 157 -12.68 11.23 14.29
C LEU A 157 -12.35 10.47 15.59
N ALA A 158 -11.34 10.89 16.36
CA ALA A 158 -10.85 10.11 17.50
C ALA A 158 -11.94 9.86 18.57
N ALA A 159 -12.74 10.86 18.90
CA ALA A 159 -13.82 10.72 19.90
C ALA A 159 -14.93 9.78 19.41
N ASP A 160 -15.40 9.94 18.18
CA ASP A 160 -16.43 9.10 17.59
C ASP A 160 -15.98 7.64 17.49
N ARG A 161 -14.74 7.45 17.08
CA ARG A 161 -14.12 6.13 16.98
C ARG A 161 -14.01 5.46 18.34
N GLN A 162 -13.56 6.18 19.36
CA GLN A 162 -13.48 5.65 20.72
C GLN A 162 -14.87 5.30 21.26
N ALA A 163 -15.86 6.16 21.00
CA ALA A 163 -17.25 5.92 21.40
C ALA A 163 -17.84 4.67 20.71
N LEU A 164 -17.57 4.49 19.41
CA LEU A 164 -17.98 3.29 18.68
C LEU A 164 -17.45 2.02 19.34
N PHE A 165 -16.16 1.94 19.59
CA PHE A 165 -15.57 0.74 20.20
C PHE A 165 -16.01 0.52 21.64
N ALA A 166 -16.13 1.59 22.44
CA ALA A 166 -16.62 1.53 23.80
C ALA A 166 -18.09 1.03 23.86
N SER A 167 -18.94 1.37 22.90
CA SER A 167 -20.33 0.86 22.83
C SER A 167 -20.41 -0.66 22.61
N HIS A 168 -19.31 -1.28 22.14
CA HIS A 168 -19.15 -2.72 22.02
C HIS A 168 -18.31 -3.34 23.15
N GLY A 169 -18.06 -2.60 24.24
CA GLY A 169 -17.27 -3.07 25.38
C GLY A 169 -15.78 -3.27 25.10
N PHE A 170 -15.26 -2.62 24.05
CA PHE A 170 -13.87 -2.74 23.67
C PHE A 170 -13.10 -1.44 23.98
N ASP A 171 -12.18 -1.51 24.95
CA ASP A 171 -11.20 -0.44 25.20
C ASP A 171 -10.06 -0.55 24.17
N ALA A 172 -10.34 -0.03 22.98
CA ALA A 172 -9.46 -0.14 21.84
C ALA A 172 -8.34 0.91 21.86
N ARG A 173 -7.15 0.50 21.45
CA ARG A 173 -6.01 1.39 21.24
C ARG A 173 -5.80 1.63 19.75
N PHE A 174 -5.47 2.86 19.40
CA PHE A 174 -5.28 3.25 18.00
C PHE A 174 -3.93 3.92 17.79
N ARG A 175 -3.38 3.67 16.61
CA ARG A 175 -2.32 4.47 16.00
C ARG A 175 -2.82 5.00 14.67
N ASN A 176 -2.87 6.32 14.53
CA ASN A 176 -3.56 6.96 13.42
C ASN A 176 -4.98 6.38 13.25
N CYS A 177 -5.27 5.76 12.10
CA CYS A 177 -6.55 5.12 11.82
C CYS A 177 -6.61 3.63 12.19
N GLU A 178 -5.49 2.99 12.51
CA GLU A 178 -5.45 1.56 12.75
C GLU A 178 -5.70 1.20 14.22
N CYS A 179 -6.62 0.26 14.45
CA CYS A 179 -6.81 -0.37 15.74
C CYS A 179 -5.66 -1.36 15.99
N LEU A 180 -5.03 -1.25 17.17
CA LEU A 180 -3.94 -2.14 17.56
C LEU A 180 -4.47 -3.44 18.15
N SER A 181 -3.95 -4.55 17.65
CA SER A 181 -4.14 -5.82 18.33
C SER A 181 -3.35 -5.83 19.66
N PRO A 182 -3.96 -6.33 20.74
CA PRO A 182 -3.24 -6.48 22.01
C PRO A 182 -2.20 -7.62 21.99
N ARG A 183 -2.23 -8.49 20.96
CA ARG A 183 -1.42 -9.72 20.90
C ARG A 183 -0.31 -9.67 19.87
N LEU A 184 -0.59 -9.14 18.67
CA LEU A 184 0.35 -9.14 17.55
C LEU A 184 0.00 -8.03 16.56
N ASN A 185 0.97 -7.20 16.23
CA ASN A 185 0.88 -6.26 15.12
C ASN A 185 2.07 -6.49 14.18
N ILE A 186 1.83 -6.43 12.88
CA ILE A 186 2.82 -6.72 11.84
C ILE A 186 3.01 -5.49 10.95
N ILE A 187 4.27 -5.15 10.70
CA ILE A 187 4.69 -4.12 9.74
C ILE A 187 5.66 -4.75 8.73
N PHE A 188 5.40 -4.54 7.44
CA PHE A 188 6.23 -5.04 6.34
C PHE A 188 7.40 -4.11 6.03
N ALA A 189 8.32 -3.99 6.96
CA ALA A 189 9.55 -3.22 6.83
C ALA A 189 10.67 -3.86 7.66
N THR A 190 11.90 -3.34 7.53
CA THR A 190 13.04 -3.71 8.38
C THR A 190 13.55 -2.50 9.15
N GLU A 191 14.30 -2.75 10.23
CA GLU A 191 14.94 -1.70 11.01
C GLU A 191 15.93 -0.88 10.17
N GLU A 192 16.60 -1.50 9.18
CA GLU A 192 17.52 -0.81 8.26
C GLU A 192 16.81 0.32 7.48
N PHE A 193 15.53 0.13 7.13
CA PHE A 193 14.75 1.16 6.44
C PHE A 193 14.21 2.22 7.42
N LEU A 194 13.70 1.80 8.57
CA LEU A 194 12.99 2.67 9.52
C LEU A 194 13.95 3.43 10.46
N GLY A 195 15.09 2.84 10.76
CA GLY A 195 15.99 3.24 11.82
C GLY A 195 15.58 2.66 13.19
N PRO A 196 16.54 2.60 14.15
CA PRO A 196 16.34 1.95 15.44
C PRO A 196 15.35 2.69 16.37
N ASP A 197 15.03 3.93 16.07
CA ASP A 197 14.16 4.83 16.83
C ASP A 197 12.76 5.00 16.18
N ALA A 198 12.29 4.00 15.46
CA ALA A 198 11.02 4.06 14.73
C ALA A 198 9.75 4.12 15.62
N GLY A 199 9.87 3.94 16.93
CA GLY A 199 8.76 4.10 17.86
C GLY A 199 7.67 3.03 17.73
N LEU A 200 8.06 1.76 17.66
CA LEU A 200 7.12 0.64 17.48
C LEU A 200 6.12 0.54 18.65
N PRO A 201 4.81 0.41 18.35
CA PRO A 201 3.82 0.09 19.39
C PRO A 201 4.08 -1.25 20.06
N PRO A 202 3.51 -1.50 21.27
CA PRO A 202 3.59 -2.80 21.90
C PRO A 202 3.11 -3.94 21.00
N ALA A 203 3.70 -5.11 21.16
CA ALA A 203 3.39 -6.33 20.41
C ALA A 203 3.53 -6.16 18.87
N THR A 204 4.37 -5.23 18.41
CA THR A 204 4.62 -4.98 16.99
C THR A 204 5.93 -5.60 16.54
N HIS A 205 5.88 -6.27 15.37
CA HIS A 205 7.02 -6.93 14.75
C HIS A 205 7.27 -6.40 13.33
N LEU A 206 8.52 -6.12 13.04
CA LEU A 206 9.01 -5.87 11.69
C LEU A 206 9.38 -7.21 11.07
N VAL A 207 8.71 -7.58 9.98
CA VAL A 207 8.89 -8.90 9.34
C VAL A 207 9.63 -8.83 8.01
N GLY A 208 9.99 -7.63 7.55
CA GLY A 208 10.53 -7.43 6.21
C GLY A 208 9.43 -7.36 5.14
N PRO A 209 9.81 -7.35 3.85
CA PRO A 209 8.88 -7.09 2.75
C PRO A 209 7.92 -8.27 2.53
N SER A 210 6.64 -7.99 2.31
CA SER A 210 5.67 -9.01 1.88
C SER A 210 5.72 -9.18 0.37
N ILE A 211 6.64 -10.02 -0.09
CA ILE A 211 6.74 -10.39 -1.49
C ILE A 211 6.06 -11.75 -1.67
N PRO A 212 5.01 -11.85 -2.50
CA PRO A 212 4.31 -13.11 -2.69
C PRO A 212 5.21 -14.14 -3.38
N PRO A 213 5.22 -15.41 -2.90
CA PRO A 213 6.03 -16.48 -3.48
C PRO A 213 5.50 -16.99 -4.83
N GLU A 214 4.27 -16.63 -5.19
CA GLU A 214 3.60 -16.97 -6.45
C GLU A 214 3.05 -15.71 -7.12
N ALA A 215 2.45 -15.86 -8.31
CA ALA A 215 1.75 -14.78 -8.99
C ALA A 215 0.62 -14.21 -8.11
N ARG A 216 0.40 -12.90 -8.20
CA ARG A 216 -0.69 -12.21 -7.47
C ARG A 216 -2.04 -12.31 -8.17
N GLY A 217 -2.04 -12.70 -9.47
CA GLY A 217 -3.24 -12.75 -10.29
C GLY A 217 -3.67 -11.40 -10.87
N ASP A 218 -2.80 -10.38 -10.78
CA ASP A 218 -3.00 -9.05 -11.39
C ASP A 218 -1.89 -8.69 -12.39
N GLU A 219 -1.12 -9.67 -12.82
CA GLU A 219 -0.07 -9.51 -13.82
C GLU A 219 -0.68 -9.12 -15.18
N VAL A 220 0.01 -8.22 -15.88
CA VAL A 220 -0.39 -7.70 -17.19
C VAL A 220 0.77 -7.77 -18.16
N ASP A 221 0.45 -7.81 -19.46
CA ASP A 221 1.45 -7.71 -20.52
C ASP A 221 2.06 -6.31 -20.58
N PHE A 222 3.33 -6.26 -20.99
CA PHE A 222 4.06 -5.01 -21.16
C PHE A 222 4.92 -5.10 -22.44
N PRO A 223 5.04 -4.04 -23.23
CA PRO A 223 5.85 -4.03 -24.47
C PRO A 223 7.35 -3.95 -24.17
N TRP A 224 7.92 -5.04 -23.68
CA TRP A 224 9.32 -5.13 -23.24
C TRP A 224 10.35 -4.78 -24.30
N GLU A 225 10.04 -5.05 -25.56
CA GLU A 225 10.84 -4.71 -26.74
C GLU A 225 11.04 -3.21 -26.93
N ARG A 226 10.14 -2.39 -26.35
CA ARG A 226 10.23 -0.94 -26.34
C ARG A 226 11.28 -0.42 -25.35
N LEU A 227 11.69 -1.22 -24.38
CA LEU A 227 12.73 -0.83 -23.44
C LEU A 227 14.10 -1.15 -24.02
N SER A 228 14.87 -0.13 -24.35
CA SER A 228 16.22 -0.28 -24.85
C SER A 228 17.16 -0.84 -23.78
N ALA A 229 17.90 -1.88 -24.11
CA ALA A 229 18.96 -2.39 -23.24
C ALA A 229 20.15 -1.42 -23.07
N LYS A 230 20.23 -0.37 -23.88
CA LYS A 230 21.33 0.61 -23.90
C LYS A 230 21.02 1.89 -23.13
N GLN A 231 19.76 2.09 -22.75
CA GLN A 231 19.33 3.29 -22.05
C GLN A 231 18.84 2.95 -20.65
N PRO A 232 19.14 3.78 -19.62
CA PRO A 232 18.51 3.62 -18.32
C PRO A 232 16.99 3.76 -18.41
N VAL A 233 16.28 2.94 -17.64
CA VAL A 233 14.82 3.01 -17.54
C VAL A 233 14.42 3.79 -16.30
N VAL A 234 13.62 4.83 -16.46
CA VAL A 234 12.94 5.53 -15.38
C VAL A 234 11.50 5.03 -15.35
N TYR A 235 11.13 4.28 -14.32
CA TYR A 235 9.75 3.87 -14.13
C TYR A 235 8.97 4.98 -13.44
N VAL A 236 7.75 5.25 -13.88
CA VAL A 236 6.85 6.29 -13.31
C VAL A 236 5.49 5.68 -13.05
N SER A 237 5.01 5.75 -11.78
CA SER A 237 3.68 5.26 -11.40
C SER A 237 3.15 5.99 -10.16
N PHE A 238 1.92 6.47 -10.27
CA PHE A 238 1.16 7.03 -9.13
C PHE A 238 0.16 6.03 -8.53
N GLY A 239 0.39 4.73 -8.74
CA GLY A 239 -0.46 3.66 -8.21
C GLY A 239 -1.76 3.48 -8.99
N SER A 240 -2.68 2.72 -8.41
CA SER A 240 -3.96 2.37 -9.05
C SER A 240 -5.07 3.38 -8.75
N GLN A 241 -4.99 4.10 -7.63
CA GLN A 241 -6.06 5.00 -7.20
C GLN A 241 -5.89 6.43 -7.73
N ILE A 242 -4.69 6.99 -7.63
CA ILE A 242 -4.41 8.39 -7.99
C ILE A 242 -3.60 8.50 -9.28
N SER A 243 -3.85 7.60 -10.22
CA SER A 243 -3.13 7.52 -11.51
C SER A 243 -3.39 8.69 -12.46
N TRP A 244 -4.41 9.49 -12.22
CA TRP A 244 -4.73 10.66 -13.06
C TRP A 244 -3.90 11.87 -12.63
N GLN A 245 -2.69 12.02 -13.24
CA GLN A 245 -1.73 13.08 -12.91
C GLN A 245 -1.13 13.70 -14.20
N PRO A 246 -1.94 14.27 -15.10
CA PRO A 246 -1.43 14.72 -16.41
C PRO A 246 -0.31 15.76 -16.31
N ASP A 247 -0.42 16.73 -15.40
CA ASP A 247 0.58 17.78 -15.25
C ASP A 247 1.91 17.23 -14.71
N LEU A 248 1.85 16.30 -13.74
CA LEU A 248 3.04 15.64 -13.25
C LEU A 248 3.70 14.77 -14.30
N PHE A 249 2.92 14.03 -15.12
CA PHE A 249 3.46 13.23 -16.22
C PHE A 249 4.18 14.10 -17.24
N ARG A 250 3.62 15.25 -17.60
CA ARG A 250 4.27 16.19 -18.52
C ARG A 250 5.57 16.74 -17.93
N THR A 251 5.54 17.22 -16.69
CA THR A 251 6.72 17.75 -15.99
C THR A 251 7.83 16.70 -15.89
N LEU A 252 7.48 15.45 -15.55
CA LEU A 252 8.42 14.35 -15.41
C LEU A 252 9.05 13.94 -16.75
N THR A 253 8.26 13.87 -17.81
CA THR A 253 8.76 13.51 -19.14
C THR A 253 9.60 14.62 -19.77
N GLU A 254 9.24 15.89 -19.58
CA GLU A 254 10.08 17.06 -19.94
C GLU A 254 11.41 17.08 -19.18
N ALA A 255 11.38 16.69 -17.91
CA ALA A 255 12.61 16.56 -17.11
C ALA A 255 13.50 15.42 -17.60
N ALA A 256 12.92 14.29 -17.96
CA ALA A 256 13.62 13.08 -18.38
C ALA A 256 14.15 13.15 -19.81
N ALA A 257 13.46 13.83 -20.73
CA ALA A 257 13.77 13.86 -22.16
C ALA A 257 15.26 14.15 -22.51
N PRO A 258 15.95 15.14 -21.87
CA PRO A 258 17.36 15.43 -22.17
C PRO A 258 18.34 14.48 -21.47
N LEU A 259 17.88 13.48 -20.71
CA LEU A 259 18.75 12.60 -19.92
C LEU A 259 19.13 11.30 -20.64
N GLY A 260 18.60 11.05 -21.84
CA GLY A 260 18.87 9.83 -22.61
C GLY A 260 18.33 8.57 -21.94
N VAL A 261 17.17 8.67 -21.32
CA VAL A 261 16.46 7.58 -20.63
C VAL A 261 15.20 7.19 -21.36
N THR A 262 14.75 5.94 -21.19
CA THR A 262 13.38 5.53 -21.54
C THR A 262 12.49 5.66 -20.32
N VAL A 263 11.35 6.35 -20.44
CA VAL A 263 10.34 6.46 -19.39
C VAL A 263 9.29 5.37 -19.57
N ALA A 264 9.24 4.40 -18.66
CA ALA A 264 8.13 3.45 -18.57
C ALA A 264 7.04 4.05 -17.67
N LEU A 265 5.90 4.41 -18.24
CA LEU A 265 4.85 5.18 -17.56
C LEU A 265 3.57 4.34 -17.37
N SER A 266 3.17 4.13 -16.12
CA SER A 266 1.83 3.63 -15.78
C SER A 266 0.87 4.82 -15.73
N ALA A 267 0.13 5.05 -16.82
CA ALA A 267 -0.62 6.28 -17.07
C ALA A 267 -2.14 6.17 -16.81
N GLY A 268 -2.62 5.01 -16.36
CA GLY A 268 -4.05 4.77 -16.15
C GLY A 268 -4.86 5.02 -17.43
N GLU A 269 -5.96 5.71 -17.30
CA GLU A 269 -6.87 6.07 -18.41
C GLU A 269 -6.23 6.99 -19.46
N LEU A 270 -5.14 7.67 -19.12
CA LEU A 270 -4.41 8.54 -20.05
C LEU A 270 -3.58 7.74 -21.07
N ALA A 271 -3.29 6.47 -20.80
CA ALA A 271 -2.57 5.63 -21.75
C ALA A 271 -3.37 5.43 -23.06
N GLY A 272 -2.66 5.44 -24.20
CA GLY A 272 -3.29 5.29 -25.50
C GLY A 272 -4.02 6.55 -26.03
N THR A 273 -4.15 7.60 -25.23
CA THR A 273 -4.76 8.88 -25.63
C THR A 273 -3.77 9.79 -26.36
N ASP A 274 -4.29 10.89 -26.96
CA ASP A 274 -3.45 11.93 -27.57
C ASP A 274 -2.52 12.58 -26.52
N PHE A 275 -2.95 12.67 -25.28
CA PHE A 275 -2.11 13.14 -24.20
C PHE A 275 -0.84 12.29 -24.07
N ALA A 276 -0.96 10.98 -23.95
CA ALA A 276 0.20 10.11 -23.81
C ALA A 276 1.13 10.18 -25.03
N ARG A 277 0.56 10.30 -26.23
CA ARG A 277 1.33 10.49 -27.49
C ARG A 277 2.04 11.84 -27.59
N SER A 278 1.54 12.85 -26.89
CA SER A 278 2.14 14.20 -26.87
C SER A 278 3.27 14.37 -25.86
N LEU A 279 3.53 13.38 -25.00
CA LEU A 279 4.57 13.45 -24.00
C LEU A 279 5.96 13.48 -24.62
N PRO A 280 6.86 14.39 -24.23
CA PRO A 280 8.19 14.50 -24.80
C PRO A 280 9.12 13.38 -24.33
N GLY A 281 10.12 13.06 -25.15
CA GLY A 281 11.14 12.05 -24.87
C GLY A 281 10.77 10.66 -25.33
N ASP A 282 11.52 9.66 -24.89
CA ASP A 282 11.24 8.25 -25.15
C ASP A 282 10.32 7.69 -24.06
N VAL A 283 9.02 7.63 -24.34
CA VAL A 283 7.97 7.24 -23.37
C VAL A 283 7.24 6.00 -23.84
N VAL A 284 7.17 5.02 -22.94
CA VAL A 284 6.34 3.81 -23.08
C VAL A 284 5.20 3.90 -22.07
N ALA A 285 4.07 4.46 -22.49
CA ALA A 285 2.89 4.62 -21.66
C ALA A 285 1.95 3.42 -21.77
N VAL A 286 1.56 2.84 -20.62
CA VAL A 286 0.61 1.73 -20.51
C VAL A 286 -0.45 2.06 -19.47
N PRO A 287 -1.66 1.48 -19.54
CA PRO A 287 -2.70 1.70 -18.53
C PRO A 287 -2.27 1.23 -17.14
N TYR A 288 -1.69 0.05 -17.06
CA TYR A 288 -1.16 -0.56 -15.85
C TYR A 288 0.14 -1.29 -16.20
N ALA A 289 1.14 -1.18 -15.34
CA ALA A 289 2.45 -1.77 -15.58
C ALA A 289 2.74 -2.91 -14.58
N PRO A 290 3.44 -3.98 -15.00
CA PRO A 290 3.86 -5.05 -14.12
C PRO A 290 5.02 -4.58 -13.23
N GLN A 291 4.71 -3.81 -12.18
CA GLN A 291 5.66 -3.05 -11.35
C GLN A 291 6.85 -3.88 -10.88
N ARG A 292 6.61 -5.06 -10.31
CA ARG A 292 7.69 -5.92 -9.80
C ARG A 292 8.69 -6.31 -10.89
N GLN A 293 8.21 -6.63 -12.10
CA GLN A 293 9.07 -6.96 -13.24
C GLN A 293 9.81 -5.72 -13.77
N LEU A 294 9.12 -4.58 -13.86
CA LEU A 294 9.75 -3.32 -14.29
C LEU A 294 10.84 -2.87 -13.32
N LEU A 295 10.63 -3.00 -12.03
CA LEU A 295 11.63 -2.64 -11.02
C LEU A 295 12.93 -3.44 -11.17
N THR A 296 12.90 -4.67 -11.69
CA THR A 296 14.14 -5.41 -11.98
C THR A 296 14.96 -4.82 -13.13
N ARG A 297 14.38 -3.91 -13.92
CA ARG A 297 15.02 -3.25 -15.07
C ARG A 297 15.16 -1.74 -14.88
N ALA A 298 14.49 -1.18 -13.88
CA ALA A 298 14.49 0.25 -13.64
C ALA A 298 15.81 0.72 -13.02
N SER A 299 16.31 1.85 -13.49
CA SER A 299 17.47 2.55 -12.93
C SER A 299 17.05 3.58 -11.87
N ALA A 300 15.82 4.06 -11.95
CA ALA A 300 15.17 4.92 -10.95
C ALA A 300 13.64 4.74 -11.02
N PHE A 301 12.96 5.01 -9.92
CA PHE A 301 11.51 4.94 -9.82
C PHE A 301 10.95 6.27 -9.31
N VAL A 302 10.01 6.85 -10.05
CA VAL A 302 9.25 8.02 -9.62
C VAL A 302 7.85 7.57 -9.24
N SER A 303 7.45 7.85 -8.00
CA SER A 303 6.18 7.37 -7.46
C SER A 303 5.55 8.36 -6.48
N HIS A 304 4.23 8.22 -6.27
CA HIS A 304 3.53 8.87 -5.16
C HIS A 304 4.03 8.38 -3.79
N GLY A 305 4.70 7.23 -3.74
CA GLY A 305 5.22 6.64 -2.50
C GLY A 305 4.19 5.86 -1.69
N GLY A 306 3.22 5.20 -2.33
CA GLY A 306 2.40 4.21 -1.64
C GLY A 306 3.27 3.09 -1.06
N ALA A 307 2.88 2.52 0.08
CA ALA A 307 3.69 1.58 0.85
C ALA A 307 4.23 0.40 0.03
N ASN A 308 3.39 -0.23 -0.81
CA ASN A 308 3.83 -1.32 -1.68
C ASN A 308 4.89 -0.87 -2.69
N SER A 309 4.74 0.35 -3.24
CA SER A 309 5.70 0.89 -4.21
C SER A 309 7.07 1.11 -3.57
N VAL A 310 7.09 1.65 -2.35
CA VAL A 310 8.34 1.84 -1.59
C VAL A 310 8.96 0.48 -1.24
N MET A 311 8.16 -0.44 -0.69
CA MET A 311 8.61 -1.77 -0.32
C MET A 311 9.19 -2.54 -1.51
N GLU A 312 8.50 -2.58 -2.65
CA GLU A 312 8.94 -3.29 -3.86
C GLU A 312 10.19 -2.64 -4.48
N ALA A 313 10.27 -1.30 -4.51
CA ALA A 313 11.44 -0.59 -5.00
C ALA A 313 12.67 -0.82 -4.12
N MET A 314 12.53 -0.76 -2.81
CA MET A 314 13.61 -1.03 -1.85
C MET A 314 14.06 -2.49 -1.95
N THR A 315 13.13 -3.44 -2.08
CA THR A 315 13.45 -4.85 -2.31
C THR A 315 14.26 -5.04 -3.60
N ALA A 316 13.88 -4.35 -4.68
CA ALA A 316 14.57 -4.41 -5.96
C ALA A 316 15.89 -3.60 -6.02
N GLY A 317 16.21 -2.82 -4.99
CA GLY A 317 17.40 -1.98 -4.97
C GLY A 317 17.32 -0.77 -5.91
N VAL A 318 16.11 -0.26 -6.15
CA VAL A 318 15.85 0.86 -7.07
C VAL A 318 15.67 2.16 -6.29
N PRO A 319 16.51 3.18 -6.53
CA PRO A 319 16.37 4.48 -5.89
C PRO A 319 15.10 5.19 -6.34
N MET A 320 14.48 5.95 -5.42
CA MET A 320 13.19 6.57 -5.66
C MET A 320 13.22 8.09 -5.61
N LEU A 321 12.41 8.71 -6.50
CA LEU A 321 11.87 10.06 -6.31
C LEU A 321 10.41 9.91 -5.88
N GLN A 322 10.08 10.34 -4.67
CA GLN A 322 8.72 10.32 -4.18
C GLN A 322 8.07 11.70 -4.32
N LEU A 323 6.84 11.70 -4.82
CA LEU A 323 5.96 12.85 -4.97
C LEU A 323 4.67 12.58 -4.19
N PRO A 324 4.63 12.81 -2.87
CA PRO A 324 3.49 12.42 -2.03
C PRO A 324 2.27 13.29 -2.33
N VAL A 325 1.14 12.68 -2.64
CA VAL A 325 -0.12 13.36 -3.00
C VAL A 325 -1.13 13.30 -1.84
N CYS A 326 -1.32 12.13 -1.23
CA CYS A 326 -2.33 11.92 -0.19
C CYS A 326 -2.05 10.69 0.69
N ASN A 327 -2.99 10.33 1.55
CA ASN A 327 -3.02 9.13 2.40
C ASN A 327 -1.77 8.97 3.30
N ASP A 328 -1.16 7.78 3.30
CA ASP A 328 0.04 7.41 4.06
C ASP A 328 1.36 7.87 3.42
N GLN A 329 1.29 8.44 2.22
CA GLN A 329 2.47 8.79 1.43
C GLN A 329 3.44 9.75 2.14
N PRO A 330 2.99 10.76 2.92
CA PRO A 330 3.90 11.58 3.71
C PRO A 330 4.68 10.79 4.76
N ILE A 331 4.10 9.73 5.33
CA ILE A 331 4.80 8.84 6.28
C ILE A 331 5.89 8.07 5.55
N GLN A 332 5.58 7.53 4.38
CA GLN A 332 6.58 6.84 3.55
C GLN A 332 7.71 7.80 3.13
N ALA A 333 7.37 9.04 2.77
CA ALA A 333 8.34 10.09 2.42
C ALA A 333 9.28 10.41 3.58
N HIS A 334 8.76 10.48 4.80
CA HIS A 334 9.56 10.69 6.00
C HIS A 334 10.64 9.59 6.15
N PHE A 335 10.24 8.32 6.12
CA PHE A 335 11.19 7.21 6.28
C PHE A 335 12.13 7.08 5.09
N LEU A 336 11.66 7.31 3.87
CA LEU A 336 12.52 7.32 2.68
C LEU A 336 13.61 8.39 2.78
N THR A 337 13.26 9.60 3.25
CA THR A 337 14.22 10.68 3.48
C THR A 337 15.17 10.35 4.62
N LYS A 338 14.64 9.89 5.76
CA LYS A 338 15.40 9.53 6.96
C LYS A 338 16.44 8.44 6.66
N SER A 339 16.06 7.43 5.88
CA SER A 339 16.98 6.36 5.47
C SER A 339 18.05 6.81 4.47
N GLY A 340 17.86 7.94 3.81
CA GLY A 340 18.72 8.43 2.74
C GLY A 340 18.66 7.60 1.45
N ALA A 341 17.61 6.79 1.27
CA ALA A 341 17.45 5.88 0.13
C ALA A 341 16.66 6.47 -1.04
N GLY A 342 16.21 7.71 -0.93
CA GLY A 342 15.47 8.38 -2.00
C GLY A 342 15.38 9.88 -1.80
N LEU A 343 14.70 10.51 -2.73
CA LEU A 343 14.44 11.95 -2.75
C LEU A 343 12.93 12.18 -2.66
N VAL A 344 12.54 13.30 -2.05
CA VAL A 344 11.15 13.73 -1.95
C VAL A 344 11.03 15.13 -2.50
N LEU A 345 10.06 15.36 -3.39
CA LEU A 345 9.70 16.69 -3.89
C LEU A 345 8.19 16.91 -3.70
N GLU A 346 7.82 18.18 -3.48
CA GLU A 346 6.41 18.56 -3.32
C GLU A 346 5.73 18.62 -4.71
N PRO A 347 4.68 17.79 -4.95
CA PRO A 347 4.02 17.72 -6.26
C PRO A 347 3.43 19.06 -6.73
N ARG A 348 2.88 19.86 -5.80
CA ARG A 348 2.19 21.12 -6.12
C ARG A 348 3.12 22.22 -6.60
N THR A 349 4.40 22.14 -6.26
CA THR A 349 5.43 23.13 -6.62
C THR A 349 6.53 22.54 -7.49
N LEU A 350 6.27 21.33 -8.06
CA LEU A 350 7.24 20.63 -8.88
C LEU A 350 7.57 21.40 -10.14
N THR A 351 8.87 21.63 -10.38
CA THR A 351 9.39 22.22 -11.62
C THR A 351 10.18 21.19 -12.42
N VAL A 352 10.26 21.41 -13.72
CA VAL A 352 11.05 20.57 -14.64
C VAL A 352 12.52 20.53 -14.21
N GLU A 353 13.08 21.65 -13.76
CA GLU A 353 14.46 21.78 -13.33
C GLU A 353 14.74 20.97 -12.05
N ALA A 354 13.86 21.09 -11.03
CA ALA A 354 13.98 20.35 -9.78
C ALA A 354 13.86 18.84 -10.03
N CYS A 355 12.89 18.43 -10.85
CA CYS A 355 12.70 17.05 -11.24
C CYS A 355 13.92 16.49 -12.00
N ARG A 356 14.45 17.26 -12.96
CA ARG A 356 15.65 16.86 -13.72
C ARG A 356 16.87 16.71 -12.83
N ALA A 357 17.07 17.62 -11.89
CA ALA A 357 18.17 17.53 -10.92
C ALA A 357 18.04 16.28 -10.05
N ALA A 358 16.84 15.97 -9.56
CA ALA A 358 16.56 14.75 -8.79
C ALA A 358 16.82 13.48 -9.62
N LEU A 359 16.31 13.43 -10.85
CA LEU A 359 16.55 12.28 -11.74
C LEU A 359 18.03 12.05 -12.03
N ARG A 360 18.82 13.12 -12.28
CA ARG A 360 20.29 13.00 -12.44
C ARG A 360 20.93 12.39 -11.21
N GLN A 361 20.57 12.87 -10.02
CA GLN A 361 21.13 12.33 -8.77
C GLN A 361 20.77 10.85 -8.55
N LEU A 362 19.57 10.44 -8.88
CA LEU A 362 19.14 9.04 -8.78
C LEU A 362 19.86 8.14 -9.81
N LEU A 363 20.10 8.65 -11.01
CA LEU A 363 20.73 7.90 -12.10
C LEU A 363 22.27 7.80 -11.95
N GLU A 364 22.88 8.71 -11.18
CA GLU A 364 24.33 8.74 -10.99
C GLU A 364 24.82 7.52 -10.20
N PRO A 365 25.78 6.73 -10.75
CA PRO A 365 26.28 5.54 -10.07
C PRO A 365 27.20 5.89 -8.89
N GLY A 366 27.28 4.99 -7.90
CA GLY A 366 28.21 5.09 -6.77
C GLY A 366 27.92 6.17 -5.73
N THR A 367 26.77 6.84 -5.79
CA THR A 367 26.38 7.88 -4.83
C THR A 367 26.13 7.30 -3.43
N PRO A 368 26.22 8.12 -2.36
CA PRO A 368 25.79 7.72 -1.02
C PRO A 368 24.36 7.18 -0.98
N LEU A 369 23.44 7.82 -1.73
CA LEU A 369 22.05 7.39 -1.85
C LEU A 369 21.96 5.95 -2.37
N ARG A 370 22.65 5.61 -3.45
CA ARG A 370 22.64 4.24 -4.01
C ARG A 370 23.24 3.21 -3.05
N ARG A 371 24.24 3.59 -2.26
CA ARG A 371 24.76 2.71 -1.20
C ARG A 371 23.72 2.44 -0.12
N LYS A 372 22.94 3.45 0.27
CA LYS A 372 21.82 3.27 1.22
C LYS A 372 20.73 2.37 0.65
N VAL A 373 20.33 2.60 -0.60
CA VAL A 373 19.38 1.73 -1.30
C VAL A 373 19.89 0.28 -1.33
N ALA A 374 21.16 0.06 -1.63
CA ALA A 374 21.75 -1.29 -1.66
C ALA A 374 21.74 -1.96 -0.27
N ALA A 375 22.03 -1.21 0.80
CA ALA A 375 21.98 -1.74 2.17
C ALA A 375 20.55 -2.14 2.58
N ILE A 376 19.57 -1.29 2.29
CA ILE A 376 18.16 -1.60 2.56
C ILE A 376 17.69 -2.79 1.72
N SER A 377 18.06 -2.84 0.44
CA SER A 377 17.74 -3.97 -0.44
C SER A 377 18.31 -5.28 0.11
N ALA A 378 19.55 -5.29 0.56
CA ALA A 378 20.17 -6.47 1.18
C ALA A 378 19.41 -6.90 2.46
N SER A 379 19.03 -5.93 3.32
CA SER A 379 18.20 -6.19 4.48
C SER A 379 16.84 -6.78 4.10
N TYR A 380 16.15 -6.18 3.12
CA TYR A 380 14.85 -6.67 2.65
C TYR A 380 14.93 -8.08 2.06
N GLN A 381 15.95 -8.34 1.24
CA GLN A 381 16.15 -9.66 0.59
C GLN A 381 16.56 -10.76 1.59
N SER A 382 17.05 -10.40 2.78
CA SER A 382 17.36 -11.36 3.83
C SER A 382 16.14 -11.83 4.63
N HIS A 383 14.96 -11.22 4.38
CA HIS A 383 13.70 -11.54 5.06
C HIS A 383 12.67 -12.07 4.05
N ASP A 384 11.87 -13.03 4.50
CA ASP A 384 10.62 -13.43 3.84
C ASP A 384 9.46 -12.95 4.71
N GLY A 385 9.11 -11.66 4.57
CA GLY A 385 8.11 -11.02 5.42
C GLY A 385 6.73 -11.63 5.28
N ALA A 386 6.37 -12.12 4.11
CA ALA A 386 5.12 -12.83 3.90
C ALA A 386 5.07 -14.15 4.67
N LYS A 387 6.18 -14.92 4.65
CA LYS A 387 6.32 -16.17 5.40
C LYS A 387 6.32 -15.92 6.91
N GLU A 388 7.14 -14.98 7.37
CA GLU A 388 7.24 -14.68 8.79
C GLU A 388 5.90 -14.17 9.36
N ALA A 389 5.19 -13.31 8.61
CA ALA A 389 3.84 -12.89 8.99
C ALA A 389 2.88 -14.07 9.09
N ALA A 390 2.90 -14.98 8.10
CA ALA A 390 2.06 -16.18 8.11
C ALA A 390 2.32 -17.06 9.35
N GLU A 391 3.58 -17.32 9.67
CA GLU A 391 3.98 -18.12 10.83
C GLU A 391 3.55 -17.48 12.16
N ARG A 392 3.74 -16.17 12.31
CA ARG A 392 3.32 -15.43 13.51
C ARG A 392 1.81 -15.40 13.68
N ILE A 393 1.05 -15.20 12.61
CA ILE A 393 -0.42 -15.24 12.61
C ILE A 393 -0.90 -16.65 13.01
N ALA A 394 -0.38 -17.68 12.36
CA ALA A 394 -0.74 -19.06 12.69
C ALA A 394 -0.40 -19.44 14.14
N GLY A 395 0.69 -18.88 14.69
CA GLY A 395 1.09 -19.07 16.07
C GLY A 395 0.11 -18.50 17.11
N LEU A 396 -0.77 -17.58 16.74
CA LEU A 396 -1.84 -17.08 17.63
C LEU A 396 -3.00 -18.06 17.80
N ALA A 397 -3.15 -19.05 16.89
CA ALA A 397 -4.19 -20.06 16.93
C ALA A 397 -3.83 -21.23 17.89
N ALA A 398 -2.63 -21.27 18.41
CA ALA A 398 -2.12 -22.28 19.35
C ALA A 398 -2.34 -21.76 20.78
#